data_8e25afe1d6ff8b583189daae58b80cac
#
_entry.id   8e25afe1d6ff8b583189daae58b80cac
#
_cell.length_a   1.000
_cell.length_b   1.000
_cell.length_c   1.000
_cell.angle_alpha   90.00
_cell.angle_beta   90.00
_cell.angle_gamma   90.00
#
_symmetry.space_group_name_H-M   'P 1'
#
loop_
_entity.id
_entity.type
_entity.pdbx_description
1 polymer ?
#
loop_
_entity_poly.entity_id
_entity_poly.type
_entity_poly.pdbx_seq_one_letter_code
_entity_poly.pdbx_strand_id
1 'polypeptide(L)'
;VRGHSNVQGDRTMGINERPPAAFLDALERRFQFKVPRENGHNVVEAIHAMAEGRAKVFIALGGNFAQATPDSPRTFQALSNCDLTVQISTKLNRSHLAHGKDALILPCLGRTDIDIQTEGPQAVTVEDSFSMVHASNGQLQPLSNRMRSEPSIIAGIAAATLGSKPVDWNWLVA
;
A
#
# COMPACT_ATOMS: atom_id res chain seq x y z
N VAL A 1 7.66 22.79 5.06
CA VAL A 1 6.39 22.16 4.73
C VAL A 1 6.52 20.71 5.15
N ARG A 2 5.81 20.31 6.14
CA ARG A 2 5.64 18.91 6.47
C ARG A 2 4.64 18.31 5.49
N GLY A 3 5.01 18.25 4.21
CA GLY A 3 4.22 17.60 3.18
C GLY A 3 4.13 16.10 3.34
N HIS A 4 4.55 15.60 4.51
CA HIS A 4 4.68 14.18 4.79
C HIS A 4 3.93 13.82 6.05
N SER A 5 2.68 14.22 6.09
CA SER A 5 1.72 13.74 7.07
C SER A 5 1.73 12.21 7.15
N ASN A 6 2.05 11.52 6.06
CA ASN A 6 2.13 10.06 6.02
C ASN A 6 3.16 9.49 6.99
N VAL A 7 4.42 9.97 6.96
CA VAL A 7 5.47 9.49 7.88
C VAL A 7 5.13 9.83 9.32
N GLN A 8 4.58 11.02 9.56
CA GLN A 8 4.15 11.44 10.88
C GLN A 8 2.95 10.61 11.34
N GLY A 9 1.97 10.36 10.46
CA GLY A 9 0.83 9.49 10.73
C GLY A 9 1.26 8.06 11.06
N ASP A 10 2.20 7.51 10.31
CA ASP A 10 2.77 6.19 10.60
C ASP A 10 3.36 6.14 12.02
N ARG A 11 4.11 7.16 12.42
CA ARG A 11 4.67 7.25 13.78
C ARG A 11 3.59 7.38 14.84
N THR A 12 2.57 8.18 14.61
CA THR A 12 1.43 8.34 15.51
C THR A 12 0.70 7.02 15.73
N MET A 13 0.56 6.22 14.66
CA MET A 13 -0.04 4.89 14.70
C MET A 13 0.92 3.78 15.15
N GLY A 14 2.15 4.13 15.52
CA GLY A 14 3.16 3.18 15.98
C GLY A 14 3.83 2.38 14.87
N ILE A 15 3.61 2.71 13.61
CA ILE A 15 4.27 2.07 12.46
C ILE A 15 5.70 2.58 12.35
N ASN A 16 6.65 1.67 12.26
CA ASN A 16 8.07 1.98 12.17
C ASN A 16 8.73 1.09 11.11
N GLU A 17 9.54 1.70 10.24
CA GLU A 17 10.29 0.98 9.19
C GLU A 17 11.38 0.06 9.75
N ARG A 18 11.77 0.28 11.02
CA ARG A 18 12.73 -0.56 11.75
C ARG A 18 12.16 -0.90 13.13
N PRO A 19 11.16 -1.77 13.18
CA PRO A 19 10.52 -2.11 14.44
C PRO A 19 11.53 -2.77 15.40
N PRO A 20 11.45 -2.49 16.70
CA PRO A 20 12.35 -3.12 17.68
C PRO A 20 12.11 -4.63 17.78
N ALA A 21 13.16 -5.39 18.10
CA ALA A 21 13.10 -6.84 18.19
C ALA A 21 11.96 -7.34 19.10
N ALA A 22 11.74 -6.69 20.23
CA ALA A 22 10.67 -7.04 21.17
C ALA A 22 9.27 -6.96 20.53
N PHE A 23 9.03 -5.99 19.60
CA PHE A 23 7.78 -5.90 18.85
C PHE A 23 7.65 -7.05 17.86
N LEU A 24 8.72 -7.36 17.11
CA LEU A 24 8.74 -8.48 16.17
C LEU A 24 8.51 -9.81 16.88
N ASP A 25 9.12 -10.02 18.06
CA ASP A 25 8.89 -11.20 18.89
C ASP A 25 7.43 -11.30 19.37
N ALA A 26 6.81 -10.17 19.69
CA ALA A 26 5.41 -10.14 20.07
C ALA A 26 4.49 -10.53 18.88
N LEU A 27 4.79 -10.04 17.68
CA LEU A 27 4.07 -10.42 16.47
C LEU A 27 4.19 -11.93 16.17
N GLU A 28 5.39 -12.48 16.25
CA GLU A 28 5.62 -13.93 16.05
C GLU A 28 4.81 -14.75 17.05
N ARG A 29 4.83 -14.37 18.32
CA ARG A 29 4.06 -15.06 19.35
C ARG A 29 2.55 -14.93 19.14
N ARG A 30 2.09 -13.75 18.75
CA ARG A 30 0.64 -13.47 18.60
C ARG A 30 0.03 -14.16 17.39
N PHE A 31 0.73 -14.15 16.27
CA PHE A 31 0.21 -14.64 14.99
C PHE A 31 0.80 -15.97 14.53
N GLN A 32 1.75 -16.53 15.29
CA GLN A 32 2.35 -17.86 15.02
C GLN A 32 2.95 -17.98 13.61
N PHE A 33 3.63 -16.93 13.14
CA PHE A 33 4.41 -16.96 11.90
C PHE A 33 5.77 -16.32 12.11
N LYS A 34 6.75 -16.71 11.30
CA LYS A 34 8.10 -16.15 11.36
C LYS A 34 8.13 -14.76 10.72
N VAL A 35 8.45 -13.74 11.51
CA VAL A 35 8.56 -12.36 11.04
C VAL A 35 9.93 -12.12 10.40
N PRO A 36 10.02 -11.49 9.21
CA PRO A 36 11.30 -11.07 8.64
C PRO A 36 12.06 -10.12 9.58
N ARG A 37 13.37 -10.36 9.74
CA ARG A 37 14.24 -9.56 10.61
C ARG A 37 15.15 -8.62 9.83
N GLU A 38 15.34 -8.90 8.55
CA GLU A 38 16.13 -8.06 7.67
C GLU A 38 15.30 -6.90 7.13
N ASN A 39 15.96 -5.77 6.90
CA ASN A 39 15.32 -4.62 6.29
C ASN A 39 14.96 -4.92 4.83
N GLY A 40 13.83 -4.38 4.38
CA GLY A 40 13.50 -4.33 2.96
C GLY A 40 14.35 -3.29 2.22
N HIS A 41 14.02 -3.05 0.97
CA HIS A 41 14.68 -2.08 0.12
C HIS A 41 14.15 -0.66 0.35
N ASN A 42 15.03 0.32 0.38
CA ASN A 42 14.65 1.71 0.16
C ASN A 42 14.33 1.93 -1.33
N VAL A 43 13.87 3.13 -1.71
CA VAL A 43 13.43 3.42 -3.08
C VAL A 43 14.53 3.19 -4.12
N VAL A 44 15.77 3.55 -3.82
CA VAL A 44 16.92 3.37 -4.74
C VAL A 44 17.26 1.89 -4.89
N GLU A 45 17.34 1.17 -3.79
CA GLU A 45 17.60 -0.26 -3.76
C GLU A 45 16.49 -1.06 -4.46
N ALA A 46 15.23 -0.65 -4.30
CA ALA A 46 14.09 -1.25 -5.00
C ALA A 46 14.21 -1.09 -6.52
N ILE A 47 14.57 0.11 -7.00
CA ILE A 47 14.80 0.34 -8.44
C ILE A 47 15.97 -0.51 -8.96
N HIS A 48 17.06 -0.61 -8.21
CA HIS A 48 18.17 -1.49 -8.56
C HIS A 48 17.73 -2.97 -8.60
N ALA A 49 16.99 -3.42 -7.59
CA ALA A 49 16.50 -4.80 -7.53
C ALA A 49 15.59 -5.15 -8.72
N MET A 50 14.72 -4.22 -9.15
CA MET A 50 13.92 -4.38 -10.35
C MET A 50 14.77 -4.37 -11.63
N ALA A 51 15.71 -3.43 -11.75
CA ALA A 51 16.60 -3.33 -12.91
C ALA A 51 17.45 -4.60 -13.10
N GLU A 52 17.89 -5.21 -12.01
CA GLU A 52 18.66 -6.47 -12.00
C GLU A 52 17.76 -7.73 -12.08
N GLY A 53 16.46 -7.58 -12.15
CA GLY A 53 15.50 -8.68 -12.22
C GLY A 53 15.39 -9.51 -10.94
N ARG A 54 15.87 -9.00 -9.79
CA ARG A 54 15.71 -9.63 -8.47
C ARG A 54 14.32 -9.40 -7.88
N ALA A 55 13.75 -8.21 -8.08
CA ALA A 55 12.36 -7.94 -7.75
C ALA A 55 11.47 -8.28 -8.96
N LYS A 56 10.52 -9.18 -8.76
CA LYS A 56 9.65 -9.74 -9.81
C LYS A 56 8.26 -9.12 -9.83
N VAL A 57 7.79 -8.67 -8.66
CA VAL A 57 6.46 -8.08 -8.49
C VAL A 57 6.61 -6.69 -7.92
N PHE A 58 5.93 -5.74 -8.53
CA PHE A 58 5.83 -4.37 -8.03
C PHE A 58 4.36 -4.03 -7.77
N ILE A 59 4.04 -3.65 -6.54
CA ILE A 59 2.71 -3.21 -6.14
C ILE A 59 2.79 -1.75 -5.72
N ALA A 60 2.12 -0.87 -6.44
CA ALA A 60 2.02 0.55 -6.14
C ALA A 60 0.64 0.85 -5.52
N LEU A 61 0.65 1.47 -4.35
CA LEU A 61 -0.53 1.97 -3.68
C LEU A 61 -0.54 3.50 -3.73
N GLY A 62 -1.34 4.04 -4.65
CA GLY A 62 -1.39 5.47 -4.93
C GLY A 62 -0.09 6.00 -5.54
N GLY A 63 0.05 7.33 -5.54
CA GLY A 63 1.25 8.01 -5.99
C GLY A 63 1.51 7.96 -7.50
N ASN A 64 2.67 8.47 -7.89
CA ASN A 64 3.17 8.47 -9.26
C ASN A 64 4.65 8.07 -9.23
N PHE A 65 4.91 6.83 -8.83
CA PHE A 65 6.24 6.32 -8.50
C PHE A 65 7.26 6.59 -9.62
N ALA A 66 6.95 6.23 -10.86
CA ALA A 66 7.88 6.36 -11.98
C ALA A 66 8.30 7.81 -12.26
N GLN A 67 7.46 8.79 -11.90
CA GLN A 67 7.73 10.22 -12.10
C GLN A 67 8.31 10.88 -10.83
N ALA A 68 8.01 10.33 -9.67
CA ALA A 68 8.44 10.88 -8.39
C ALA A 68 9.88 10.47 -8.00
N THR A 69 10.46 9.50 -8.69
CA THR A 69 11.83 9.03 -8.45
C THR A 69 12.85 9.90 -9.18
N PRO A 70 14.11 10.01 -8.68
CA PRO A 70 15.12 10.91 -9.24
C PRO A 70 15.48 10.65 -10.70
N ASP A 71 15.47 9.39 -11.14
CA ASP A 71 15.83 8.96 -12.50
C ASP A 71 14.63 8.25 -13.13
N SER A 72 13.72 9.03 -13.70
CA SER A 72 12.51 8.49 -14.31
C SER A 72 12.81 7.51 -15.47
N PRO A 73 13.71 7.76 -16.43
CA PRO A 73 14.02 6.80 -17.48
C PRO A 73 14.47 5.45 -16.95
N ARG A 74 15.35 5.43 -15.96
CA ARG A 74 15.82 4.22 -15.31
C ARG A 74 14.71 3.51 -14.55
N THR A 75 13.85 4.26 -13.88
CA THR A 75 12.71 3.71 -13.14
C THR A 75 11.70 3.07 -14.10
N PHE A 76 11.40 3.71 -15.24
CA PHE A 76 10.54 3.12 -16.28
C PHE A 76 11.11 1.80 -16.78
N GLN A 77 12.40 1.75 -17.09
CA GLN A 77 13.07 0.53 -17.52
C GLN A 77 13.06 -0.55 -16.43
N ALA A 78 13.31 -0.18 -15.17
CA ALA A 78 13.28 -1.11 -14.05
C ALA A 78 11.90 -1.75 -13.85
N LEU A 79 10.83 -0.95 -13.95
CA LEU A 79 9.45 -1.45 -13.87
C LEU A 79 9.13 -2.45 -14.97
N SER A 80 9.61 -2.22 -16.20
CA SER A 80 9.38 -3.15 -17.32
C SER A 80 10.09 -4.49 -17.18
N ASN A 81 11.07 -4.61 -16.29
CA ASN A 81 11.73 -5.88 -15.96
C ASN A 81 10.94 -6.75 -14.98
N CYS A 82 9.90 -6.20 -14.33
CA CYS A 82 9.05 -6.98 -13.45
C CYS A 82 8.22 -8.02 -14.25
N ASP A 83 7.93 -9.14 -13.62
CA ASP A 83 6.97 -10.10 -14.17
C ASP A 83 5.54 -9.57 -14.04
N LEU A 84 5.23 -8.90 -12.91
CA LEU A 84 3.92 -8.32 -12.64
C LEU A 84 4.06 -6.92 -12.03
N THR A 85 3.27 -5.99 -12.54
CA THR A 85 3.03 -4.68 -11.91
C THR A 85 1.56 -4.52 -11.55
N VAL A 86 1.29 -4.10 -10.32
CA VAL A 86 -0.06 -3.81 -9.82
C VAL A 86 -0.11 -2.34 -9.43
N GLN A 87 -1.04 -1.60 -10.02
CA GLN A 87 -1.25 -0.19 -9.75
C GLN A 87 -2.62 0.00 -9.10
N ILE A 88 -2.65 0.37 -7.82
CA ILE A 88 -3.88 0.67 -7.08
C ILE A 88 -3.97 2.19 -6.98
N SER A 89 -4.97 2.80 -7.60
CA SER A 89 -5.01 4.26 -7.72
C SER A 89 -6.43 4.78 -7.93
N THR A 90 -6.68 6.00 -7.47
CA THR A 90 -7.95 6.71 -7.71
C THR A 90 -8.04 7.29 -9.11
N LYS A 91 -6.92 7.51 -9.79
CA LYS A 91 -6.86 7.99 -11.18
C LYS A 91 -5.56 7.61 -11.86
N LEU A 92 -5.57 7.55 -13.17
CA LEU A 92 -4.40 7.23 -13.97
C LEU A 92 -3.36 8.36 -13.94
N ASN A 93 -2.09 7.97 -13.99
CA ASN A 93 -0.95 8.85 -14.13
C ASN A 93 0.16 8.20 -14.97
N ARG A 94 1.31 8.82 -15.12
CA ARG A 94 2.40 8.33 -15.95
C ARG A 94 2.97 6.98 -15.52
N SER A 95 2.92 6.66 -14.23
CA SER A 95 3.40 5.35 -13.74
C SER A 95 2.62 4.18 -14.34
N HIS A 96 1.35 4.37 -14.71
CA HIS A 96 0.53 3.33 -15.33
C HIS A 96 0.99 2.97 -16.75
N LEU A 97 1.85 3.78 -17.37
CA LEU A 97 2.46 3.50 -18.66
C LEU A 97 3.74 2.65 -18.55
N ALA A 98 4.27 2.52 -17.32
CA ALA A 98 5.44 1.71 -17.01
C ALA A 98 4.98 0.41 -16.36
N HIS A 99 4.97 -0.67 -17.11
CA HIS A 99 4.47 -1.95 -16.63
C HIS A 99 5.43 -3.10 -16.93
N GLY A 100 5.31 -4.16 -16.14
CA GLY A 100 6.00 -5.42 -16.35
C GLY A 100 5.40 -6.24 -17.50
N LYS A 101 5.74 -7.52 -17.54
CA LYS A 101 5.17 -8.45 -18.52
C LYS A 101 3.65 -8.52 -18.41
N ASP A 102 3.17 -8.65 -17.16
CA ASP A 102 1.76 -8.55 -16.82
C ASP A 102 1.49 -7.27 -16.01
N ALA A 103 0.30 -6.69 -16.21
CA ALA A 103 -0.10 -5.48 -15.51
C ALA A 103 -1.55 -5.55 -15.05
N LEU A 104 -1.78 -5.12 -13.81
CA LEU A 104 -3.10 -4.92 -13.24
C LEU A 104 -3.26 -3.46 -12.83
N ILE A 105 -4.36 -2.84 -13.22
CA ILE A 105 -4.75 -1.52 -12.76
C ILE A 105 -6.06 -1.70 -11.98
N LEU A 106 -6.00 -1.43 -10.68
CA LEU A 106 -7.12 -1.58 -9.76
C LEU A 106 -7.60 -0.18 -9.32
N PRO A 107 -8.71 0.31 -9.88
CA PRO A 107 -9.29 1.55 -9.41
C PRO A 107 -9.80 1.38 -7.98
N CYS A 108 -9.47 2.33 -7.10
CA CYS A 108 -9.87 2.32 -5.70
C CYS A 108 -10.72 3.52 -5.33
N LEU A 109 -11.42 3.42 -4.20
CA LEU A 109 -12.12 4.53 -3.59
C LEU A 109 -11.14 5.61 -3.14
N GLY A 110 -11.48 6.86 -3.37
CA GLY A 110 -10.83 7.99 -2.73
C GLY A 110 -11.40 8.22 -1.32
N ARG A 111 -10.69 8.97 -0.49
CA ARG A 111 -11.17 9.29 0.88
C ARG A 111 -12.48 10.10 0.92
N THR A 112 -12.89 10.65 -0.22
CA THR A 112 -14.15 11.38 -0.39
C THR A 112 -15.32 10.48 -0.74
N ASP A 113 -15.05 9.25 -1.19
CA ASP A 113 -16.07 8.27 -1.52
C ASP A 113 -16.55 7.53 -0.28
N ILE A 114 -17.82 7.19 -0.26
CA ILE A 114 -18.41 6.36 0.80
C ILE A 114 -17.84 4.94 0.68
N ASP A 115 -17.22 4.45 1.75
CA ASP A 115 -16.77 3.07 1.88
C ASP A 115 -17.68 2.33 2.86
N ILE A 116 -18.36 1.30 2.37
CA ILE A 116 -19.24 0.44 3.18
C ILE A 116 -18.58 -0.94 3.28
N GLN A 117 -18.25 -1.34 4.48
CA GLN A 117 -17.73 -2.65 4.81
C GLN A 117 -18.76 -3.43 5.65
N THR A 118 -18.39 -4.61 6.13
CA THR A 118 -19.31 -5.50 6.85
C THR A 118 -19.97 -4.85 8.07
N GLU A 119 -19.22 -4.05 8.82
CA GLU A 119 -19.71 -3.39 10.03
C GLU A 119 -20.31 -2.00 9.77
N GLY A 120 -20.37 -1.57 8.51
CA GLY A 120 -21.00 -0.32 8.11
C GLY A 120 -20.04 0.66 7.45
N PRO A 121 -20.38 1.96 7.47
CA PRO A 121 -19.56 3.01 6.86
C PRO A 121 -18.20 3.14 7.54
N GLN A 122 -17.14 3.17 6.75
CA GLN A 122 -15.78 3.29 7.21
C GLN A 122 -15.24 4.72 7.07
N ALA A 123 -14.32 5.06 7.96
CA ALA A 123 -13.54 6.30 7.90
C ALA A 123 -12.06 5.98 7.70
N VAL A 124 -11.35 6.86 6.99
CA VAL A 124 -9.88 6.83 6.94
C VAL A 124 -9.33 7.79 7.97
N THR A 125 -8.33 7.35 8.74
CA THR A 125 -7.63 8.25 9.64
C THR A 125 -6.73 9.19 8.85
N VAL A 126 -6.78 10.46 9.17
CA VAL A 126 -5.97 11.51 8.56
C VAL A 126 -5.32 12.33 9.68
N GLU A 127 -4.00 12.48 9.63
CA GLU A 127 -3.28 13.35 10.54
C GLU A 127 -3.00 14.70 9.87
N ASP A 128 -3.30 15.79 10.56
CA ASP A 128 -2.98 17.13 10.10
C ASP A 128 -1.56 17.57 10.52
N SER A 129 -1.16 18.77 10.08
CA SER A 129 0.18 19.30 10.38
C SER A 129 0.43 19.62 11.86
N PHE A 130 -0.60 19.57 12.69
CA PHE A 130 -0.52 19.76 14.14
C PHE A 130 -0.53 18.44 14.91
N SER A 131 -0.39 17.32 14.22
CA SER A 131 -0.43 15.97 14.79
C SER A 131 -1.79 15.58 15.39
N MET A 132 -2.87 16.21 14.92
CA MET A 132 -4.22 15.84 15.28
C MET A 132 -4.74 14.79 14.32
N VAL A 133 -5.30 13.71 14.84
CA VAL A 133 -5.87 12.62 14.04
C VAL A 133 -7.36 12.84 13.87
N HIS A 134 -7.82 12.84 12.64
CA HIS A 134 -9.22 13.02 12.26
C HIS A 134 -9.75 11.77 11.55
N ALA A 135 -11.05 11.51 11.69
CA ALA A 135 -11.77 10.56 10.88
C ALA A 135 -12.28 11.26 9.61
N SER A 136 -11.78 10.86 8.44
CA SER A 136 -12.26 11.33 7.15
C SER A 136 -13.34 10.39 6.63
N ASN A 137 -14.60 10.82 6.70
CA ASN A 137 -15.74 10.07 6.18
C ASN A 137 -16.05 10.54 4.76
N GLY A 138 -16.15 9.62 3.82
CA GLY A 138 -16.59 9.91 2.46
C GLY A 138 -18.07 10.29 2.41
N GLN A 139 -18.41 11.15 1.47
CA GLN A 139 -19.79 11.63 1.25
C GLN A 139 -20.27 11.42 -0.19
N LEU A 140 -19.36 11.07 -1.10
CA LEU A 140 -19.67 10.86 -2.50
C LEU A 140 -19.98 9.39 -2.77
N GLN A 141 -20.99 9.16 -3.58
CA GLN A 141 -21.27 7.81 -4.05
C GLN A 141 -20.14 7.34 -4.98
N PRO A 142 -19.61 6.13 -4.77
CA PRO A 142 -18.63 5.57 -5.67
C PRO A 142 -19.12 5.46 -7.11
N LEU A 143 -18.23 5.65 -8.08
CA LEU A 143 -18.56 5.49 -9.51
C LEU A 143 -19.04 4.08 -9.86
N SER A 144 -18.70 3.10 -9.06
CA SER A 144 -19.11 1.70 -9.24
C SER A 144 -19.15 0.98 -7.89
N ASN A 145 -20.11 0.09 -7.72
CA ASN A 145 -20.22 -0.80 -6.57
C ASN A 145 -19.12 -1.89 -6.53
N ARG A 146 -18.31 -1.99 -7.58
CA ARG A 146 -17.15 -2.88 -7.64
C ARG A 146 -15.87 -2.25 -7.11
N MET A 147 -15.85 -0.93 -6.94
CA MET A 147 -14.70 -0.26 -6.34
C MET A 147 -14.57 -0.65 -4.88
N ARG A 148 -13.33 -0.70 -4.42
CA ARG A 148 -12.98 -1.02 -3.03
C ARG A 148 -12.00 0.02 -2.52
N SER A 149 -11.97 0.20 -1.22
CA SER A 149 -10.94 1.02 -0.57
C SER A 149 -9.56 0.37 -0.65
N GLU A 150 -8.53 1.17 -0.53
CA GLU A 150 -7.14 0.69 -0.53
C GLU A 150 -6.91 -0.43 0.51
N PRO A 151 -7.35 -0.27 1.79
CA PRO A 151 -7.22 -1.35 2.77
C PRO A 151 -7.93 -2.64 2.35
N SER A 152 -9.14 -2.53 1.82
CA SER A 152 -9.93 -3.69 1.36
C SER A 152 -9.27 -4.43 0.18
N ILE A 153 -8.66 -3.68 -0.76
CA ILE A 153 -7.90 -4.28 -1.87
C ILE A 153 -6.67 -5.02 -1.34
N ILE A 154 -5.91 -4.42 -0.43
CA ILE A 154 -4.72 -5.06 0.15
C ILE A 154 -5.10 -6.29 0.96
N ALA A 155 -6.15 -6.22 1.78
CA ALA A 155 -6.67 -7.38 2.51
C ALA A 155 -7.10 -8.51 1.56
N GLY A 156 -7.78 -8.17 0.45
CA GLY A 156 -8.16 -9.13 -0.58
C GLY A 156 -6.96 -9.80 -1.26
N ILE A 157 -5.93 -9.04 -1.61
CA ILE A 157 -4.67 -9.57 -2.16
C ILE A 157 -4.01 -10.51 -1.13
N ALA A 158 -3.93 -10.09 0.13
CA ALA A 158 -3.35 -10.89 1.20
C ALA A 158 -4.12 -12.20 1.41
N ALA A 159 -5.44 -12.15 1.47
CA ALA A 159 -6.29 -13.34 1.59
C ALA A 159 -6.09 -14.32 0.43
N ALA A 160 -6.01 -13.80 -0.81
CA ALA A 160 -5.82 -14.62 -2.00
C ALA A 160 -4.43 -15.25 -2.11
N THR A 161 -3.40 -14.59 -1.58
CA THR A 161 -2.00 -15.05 -1.71
C THR A 161 -1.50 -15.82 -0.49
N LEU A 162 -1.94 -15.46 0.72
CA LEU A 162 -1.46 -16.02 1.98
C LEU A 162 -2.50 -16.88 2.68
N GLY A 163 -3.74 -16.88 2.20
CA GLY A 163 -4.86 -17.51 2.88
C GLY A 163 -5.31 -16.72 4.12
N SER A 164 -6.28 -17.27 4.87
CA SER A 164 -6.91 -16.62 6.02
C SER A 164 -6.29 -16.99 7.38
N LYS A 165 -5.21 -17.72 7.39
CA LYS A 165 -4.49 -18.11 8.62
C LYS A 165 -3.01 -17.80 8.49
N PRO A 166 -2.33 -17.32 9.55
CA PRO A 166 -2.87 -17.07 10.91
C PRO A 166 -3.64 -15.74 11.07
N VAL A 167 -3.72 -14.91 10.03
CA VAL A 167 -4.37 -13.60 10.07
C VAL A 167 -5.70 -13.66 9.31
N ASP A 168 -6.77 -13.21 9.94
CA ASP A 168 -8.04 -12.97 9.26
C ASP A 168 -8.01 -11.57 8.62
N TRP A 169 -7.69 -11.54 7.34
CA TRP A 169 -7.58 -10.29 6.58
C TRP A 169 -8.91 -9.56 6.41
N ASN A 170 -10.01 -10.31 6.39
CA ASN A 170 -11.34 -9.71 6.27
C ASN A 170 -11.72 -8.96 7.55
N TRP A 171 -11.37 -9.52 8.72
CA TRP A 171 -11.58 -8.84 10.00
C TRP A 171 -10.85 -7.49 10.10
N LEU A 172 -9.68 -7.37 9.45
CA LEU A 172 -8.92 -6.11 9.48
C LEU A 172 -9.59 -4.96 8.73
N VAL A 173 -10.59 -5.25 7.89
CA VAL A 173 -11.28 -4.26 7.05
C VAL A 173 -12.80 -4.32 7.19
N ALA A 174 -13.30 -5.09 8.15
CA ALA A 174 -14.74 -5.27 8.40
C ALA A 174 -15.41 -4.01 8.93
#